data_23d05e32e7aa97268e3d3129b10124e0
#
_entry.id   23d05e32e7aa97268e3d3129b10124e0
#
_cell.length_a   1.000
_cell.length_b   1.000
_cell.length_c   1.000
_cell.angle_alpha   90.00
_cell.angle_beta   90.00
_cell.angle_gamma   90.00
#
_symmetry.space_group_name_H-M   'P 1'
#
loop_
_entity.id
_entity.type
_entity.pdbx_description
1 polymer ?
#
loop_
_entity_poly.entity_id
_entity_poly.type
_entity_poly.pdbx_seq_one_letter_code
_entity_poly.pdbx_strand_id
1 'polypeptide(L)'
;DIEKGATVKVDTNPFENPFQVVDANWSPDNKWIVYSKQLKNRLCAIFAYSVETAKSTQITDGLSDARFPAFDKNGKYIYFTASTDTGPTTGWLDMSGMPFQTSRSVYAAVLKRDDPSPLSPESDEEKAQDDKPATPPRPPGAKPEPVTVKIDFDKILQRIVALPMAARSYQGL
;
A
#
# COMPACT_ATOMS: atom_id res chain seq x y z
N ASP A 1 22.13 -2.77 2.82
CA ASP A 1 22.83 -3.89 2.17
C ASP A 1 23.74 -4.53 3.21
N ILE A 2 23.39 -5.74 3.64
CA ILE A 2 24.08 -6.45 4.74
C ILE A 2 25.49 -6.89 4.28
N GLU A 3 25.64 -7.31 3.05
CA GLU A 3 26.92 -7.80 2.50
C GLU A 3 27.95 -6.67 2.35
N LYS A 4 27.50 -5.48 2.01
CA LYS A 4 28.36 -4.29 1.83
C LYS A 4 28.46 -3.42 3.07
N GLY A 5 27.70 -3.70 4.12
CA GLY A 5 27.60 -2.86 5.30
C GLY A 5 27.08 -1.43 5.00
N ALA A 6 26.46 -1.24 3.83
CA ALA A 6 26.02 0.08 3.38
C ALA A 6 24.60 0.38 3.85
N THR A 7 24.42 1.56 4.43
CA THR A 7 23.11 2.09 4.85
C THR A 7 22.67 3.17 3.87
N VAL A 8 21.43 3.06 3.38
CA VAL A 8 20.82 4.07 2.49
C VAL A 8 19.65 4.71 3.24
N LYS A 9 19.66 6.04 3.29
CA LYS A 9 18.54 6.80 3.86
C LYS A 9 17.41 6.86 2.86
N VAL A 10 16.26 6.30 3.21
CA VAL A 10 15.04 6.30 2.38
C VAL A 10 14.30 7.63 2.48
N ASP A 11 14.05 8.09 3.70
CA ASP A 11 13.29 9.33 3.97
C ASP A 11 13.61 9.88 5.37
N THR A 12 12.99 10.99 5.74
CA THR A 12 13.06 11.61 7.05
C THR A 12 11.65 11.95 7.52
N ASN A 13 11.30 11.53 8.74
CA ASN A 13 10.11 12.05 9.39
C ASN A 13 10.43 13.43 9.95
N PRO A 14 9.67 14.49 9.62
CA PRO A 14 9.92 15.83 10.11
C PRO A 14 9.49 16.06 11.56
N PHE A 15 8.80 15.09 12.17
CA PHE A 15 8.27 15.21 13.52
C PHE A 15 8.89 14.19 14.46
N GLU A 16 9.27 14.64 15.65
CA GLU A 16 9.66 13.75 16.73
C GLU A 16 8.41 13.10 17.34
N ASN A 17 8.33 11.79 17.24
CA ASN A 17 7.35 10.99 17.95
C ASN A 17 8.03 9.72 18.45
N PRO A 18 8.35 9.64 19.76
CA PRO A 18 9.07 8.50 20.33
C PRO A 18 8.27 7.18 20.26
N PHE A 19 6.98 7.25 20.02
CA PHE A 19 6.08 6.09 19.92
C PHE A 19 5.70 5.74 18.47
N GLN A 20 6.29 6.44 17.49
CA GLN A 20 5.98 6.16 16.09
C GLN A 20 6.62 4.86 15.67
N VAL A 21 5.78 3.91 15.30
CA VAL A 21 6.19 2.70 14.59
C VAL A 21 6.30 3.03 13.10
N VAL A 22 7.37 2.62 12.46
CA VAL A 22 7.53 2.73 11.02
C VAL A 22 6.77 1.60 10.37
N ASP A 23 5.65 1.93 9.73
CA ASP A 23 4.87 0.99 8.93
C ASP A 23 5.51 0.90 7.54
N ALA A 24 6.40 -0.05 7.33
CA ALA A 24 7.06 -0.25 6.05
C ALA A 24 6.92 -1.70 5.56
N ASN A 25 6.68 -1.87 4.27
CA ASN A 25 6.53 -3.16 3.64
C ASN A 25 7.28 -3.22 2.31
N TRP A 26 7.95 -4.34 2.04
CA TRP A 26 8.66 -4.59 0.79
C TRP A 26 7.74 -5.12 -0.29
N SER A 27 8.00 -4.71 -1.53
CA SER A 27 7.37 -5.35 -2.69
C SER A 27 7.88 -6.78 -2.87
N PRO A 28 7.06 -7.68 -3.47
CA PRO A 28 7.45 -9.07 -3.69
C PRO A 28 8.67 -9.26 -4.60
N ASP A 29 9.04 -8.25 -5.39
CA ASP A 29 10.24 -8.22 -6.23
C ASP A 29 11.44 -7.51 -5.57
N ASN A 30 11.31 -7.04 -4.34
CA ASN A 30 12.31 -6.31 -3.57
C ASN A 30 12.81 -5.00 -4.22
N LYS A 31 12.05 -4.42 -5.17
CA LYS A 31 12.43 -3.17 -5.85
C LYS A 31 11.78 -1.93 -5.24
N TRP A 32 10.75 -2.11 -4.42
CA TRP A 32 10.00 -1.04 -3.82
C TRP A 32 9.83 -1.24 -2.32
N ILE A 33 9.74 -0.12 -1.60
CA ILE A 33 9.33 -0.06 -0.20
C ILE A 33 8.14 0.88 -0.14
N VAL A 34 7.01 0.42 0.43
CA VAL A 34 5.90 1.31 0.79
C VAL A 34 5.94 1.58 2.29
N TYR A 35 5.59 2.80 2.67
CA TYR A 35 5.60 3.21 4.07
C TYR A 35 4.63 4.36 4.31
N SER A 36 4.21 4.52 5.57
CA SER A 36 3.46 5.69 5.99
C SER A 36 4.40 6.77 6.51
N LYS A 37 4.11 8.03 6.16
CA LYS A 37 4.88 9.20 6.60
C LYS A 37 3.94 10.31 7.03
N GLN A 38 4.24 10.92 8.18
CA GLN A 38 3.48 12.04 8.68
C GLN A 38 3.78 13.32 7.89
N LEU A 39 2.73 14.01 7.45
CA LEU A 39 2.79 15.26 6.72
C LEU A 39 2.72 16.47 7.68
N LYS A 40 2.88 17.69 7.14
CA LYS A 40 2.80 18.93 7.92
C LYS A 40 1.46 19.15 8.60
N ASN A 41 0.38 18.63 8.02
CA ASN A 41 -0.98 18.64 8.60
C ASN A 41 -1.18 17.60 9.71
N ARG A 42 -0.13 16.87 10.11
CA ARG A 42 -0.12 15.81 11.11
C ARG A 42 -0.83 14.51 10.72
N LEU A 43 -1.43 14.44 9.55
CA LEU A 43 -1.95 13.20 8.97
C LEU A 43 -0.83 12.40 8.31
N CYS A 44 -0.99 11.08 8.22
CA CYS A 44 -0.07 10.23 7.50
C CYS A 44 -0.53 10.04 6.05
N ALA A 45 0.43 9.99 5.14
CA ALA A 45 0.21 9.60 3.75
C ALA A 45 1.08 8.40 3.39
N ILE A 46 0.64 7.62 2.41
CA ILE A 46 1.40 6.48 1.88
C ILE A 46 2.38 6.96 0.81
N PHE A 47 3.62 6.50 0.94
CA PHE A 47 4.70 6.74 -0.01
C PHE A 47 5.24 5.42 -0.55
N ALA A 48 5.73 5.44 -1.77
CA ALA A 48 6.52 4.37 -2.36
C ALA A 48 7.92 4.86 -2.68
N TYR A 49 8.93 4.15 -2.20
CA TYR A 49 10.33 4.38 -2.48
C TYR A 49 10.83 3.35 -3.49
N SER A 50 11.42 3.82 -4.59
CA SER A 50 12.09 2.98 -5.56
C SER A 50 13.53 2.75 -5.12
N VAL A 51 13.93 1.50 -4.94
CA VAL A 51 15.31 1.12 -4.58
C VAL A 51 16.27 1.42 -5.75
N GLU A 52 15.79 1.28 -6.98
CA GLU A 52 16.59 1.50 -8.18
C GLU A 52 16.91 2.98 -8.41
N THR A 53 15.89 3.85 -8.30
CA THR A 53 16.04 5.28 -8.58
C THR A 53 16.33 6.11 -7.32
N ALA A 54 16.31 5.50 -6.14
CA ALA A 54 16.45 6.15 -4.83
C ALA A 54 15.46 7.33 -4.64
N LYS A 55 14.24 7.21 -5.15
CA LYS A 55 13.23 8.27 -5.13
C LYS A 55 11.98 7.80 -4.39
N SER A 56 11.49 8.66 -3.47
CA SER A 56 10.19 8.51 -2.81
C SER A 56 9.13 9.30 -3.57
N THR A 57 7.95 8.68 -3.75
CA THR A 57 6.80 9.30 -4.40
C THR A 57 5.56 9.08 -3.54
N GLN A 58 4.79 10.13 -3.30
CA GLN A 58 3.55 10.07 -2.54
C GLN A 58 2.44 9.40 -3.36
N ILE A 59 1.69 8.47 -2.73
CA ILE A 59 0.59 7.72 -3.34
C ILE A 59 -0.77 8.32 -2.96
N THR A 60 -0.99 8.62 -1.67
CA THR A 60 -2.25 9.21 -1.19
C THR A 60 -2.14 10.72 -1.08
N ASP A 61 -3.27 11.44 -1.15
CA ASP A 61 -3.31 12.90 -1.15
C ASP A 61 -2.95 13.56 0.20
N GLY A 62 -3.02 12.79 1.30
CA GLY A 62 -2.77 13.30 2.64
C GLY A 62 -3.95 14.05 3.27
N LEU A 63 -5.16 13.92 2.72
CA LEU A 63 -6.39 14.48 3.29
C LEU A 63 -7.06 13.56 4.32
N SER A 64 -6.61 12.32 4.40
CA SER A 64 -6.97 11.33 5.42
C SER A 64 -5.71 10.77 6.07
N ASP A 65 -5.82 10.23 7.30
CA ASP A 65 -4.71 9.55 7.97
C ASP A 65 -4.55 8.13 7.41
N ALA A 66 -3.66 7.96 6.44
CA ALA A 66 -3.42 6.69 5.76
C ALA A 66 -2.23 5.95 6.37
N ARG A 67 -2.43 4.66 6.78
CA ARG A 67 -1.44 3.85 7.49
C ARG A 67 -1.47 2.39 7.05
N PHE A 68 -0.47 1.63 7.53
CA PHE A 68 -0.34 0.18 7.35
C PHE A 68 -0.36 -0.25 5.88
N PRO A 69 0.53 0.30 5.04
CA PRO A 69 0.59 -0.12 3.64
C PRO A 69 1.20 -1.51 3.51
N ALA A 70 0.59 -2.34 2.68
CA ALA A 70 1.07 -3.67 2.37
C ALA A 70 0.93 -3.97 0.87
N PHE A 71 1.97 -4.56 0.26
CA PHE A 71 1.87 -5.04 -1.11
C PHE A 71 1.06 -6.34 -1.19
N ASP A 72 0.30 -6.47 -2.24
CA ASP A 72 -0.25 -7.74 -2.70
C ASP A 72 0.89 -8.70 -3.15
N LYS A 73 0.72 -9.99 -2.91
CA LYS A 73 1.68 -11.03 -3.32
C LYS A 73 1.93 -11.07 -4.83
N ASN A 74 0.95 -10.66 -5.64
CA ASN A 74 1.06 -10.61 -7.09
C ASN A 74 1.64 -9.27 -7.58
N GLY A 75 1.88 -8.30 -6.69
CA GLY A 75 2.45 -7.00 -7.01
C GLY A 75 1.54 -6.10 -7.85
N LYS A 76 0.23 -6.30 -7.80
CA LYS A 76 -0.78 -5.52 -8.54
C LYS A 76 -1.38 -4.39 -7.71
N TYR A 77 -1.45 -4.57 -6.39
CA TYR A 77 -2.13 -3.68 -5.47
C TYR A 77 -1.24 -3.30 -4.29
N ILE A 78 -1.51 -2.13 -3.73
CA ILE A 78 -1.09 -1.77 -2.38
C ILE A 78 -2.37 -1.61 -1.56
N TYR A 79 -2.50 -2.40 -0.51
CA TYR A 79 -3.56 -2.24 0.49
C TYR A 79 -3.08 -1.28 1.56
N PHE A 80 -3.99 -0.49 2.09
CA PHE A 80 -3.73 0.40 3.22
C PHE A 80 -5.02 0.75 3.95
N THR A 81 -4.91 1.24 5.16
CA THR A 81 -6.06 1.76 5.90
C THR A 81 -6.06 3.28 5.87
N ALA A 82 -7.24 3.89 5.88
CA ALA A 82 -7.36 5.33 6.03
C ALA A 82 -8.51 5.72 6.93
N SER A 83 -8.36 6.84 7.63
CA SER A 83 -9.36 7.40 8.54
C SER A 83 -9.52 8.90 8.33
N THR A 84 -10.77 9.36 8.44
CA THR A 84 -11.13 10.77 8.58
C THR A 84 -11.54 11.12 10.00
N ASP A 85 -11.56 10.14 10.91
CA ASP A 85 -11.95 10.29 12.32
C ASP A 85 -10.76 10.60 13.22
N THR A 86 -9.60 10.96 12.63
CA THR A 86 -8.38 11.24 13.36
C THR A 86 -8.52 12.56 14.12
N GLY A 87 -8.35 12.50 15.42
CA GLY A 87 -8.37 13.68 16.28
C GLY A 87 -7.03 14.45 16.25
N PRO A 88 -6.93 15.57 16.96
CA PRO A 88 -5.72 16.37 17.01
C PRO A 88 -4.56 15.60 17.68
N THR A 89 -3.36 15.79 17.14
CA THR A 89 -2.13 15.30 17.75
C THR A 89 -1.27 16.48 18.21
N THR A 90 -0.74 16.42 19.42
CA THR A 90 0.14 17.45 19.98
C THR A 90 1.44 16.81 20.45
N GLY A 91 2.56 17.17 19.82
CA GLY A 91 3.84 16.55 20.11
C GLY A 91 3.79 15.03 19.88
N TRP A 92 3.96 14.29 20.96
CA TRP A 92 3.89 12.82 20.99
C TRP A 92 2.52 12.28 21.41
N LEU A 93 1.63 13.14 21.92
CA LEU A 93 0.30 12.74 22.39
C LEU A 93 -0.69 12.72 21.23
N ASP A 94 -1.22 11.55 20.92
CA ASP A 94 -2.30 11.36 19.97
C ASP A 94 -3.64 11.42 20.71
N MET A 95 -4.43 12.45 20.40
CA MET A 95 -5.75 12.69 20.98
C MET A 95 -6.88 12.08 20.15
N SER A 96 -6.59 11.35 19.09
CA SER A 96 -7.60 10.77 18.18
C SER A 96 -8.59 9.85 18.88
N GLY A 97 -8.12 9.11 19.89
CA GLY A 97 -8.94 8.20 20.67
C GLY A 97 -9.77 8.85 21.77
N MET A 98 -9.66 10.15 21.97
CA MET A 98 -10.38 10.90 22.98
C MET A 98 -11.42 11.84 22.36
N PRO A 99 -12.68 11.65 22.51
CA PRO A 99 -13.45 10.73 23.37
C PRO A 99 -13.99 9.47 22.66
N PHE A 100 -13.55 9.14 21.45
CA PHE A 100 -14.01 8.00 20.69
C PHE A 100 -12.83 7.23 20.06
N GLN A 101 -13.09 5.99 19.68
CA GLN A 101 -12.08 5.18 18.98
C GLN A 101 -12.02 5.58 17.50
N THR A 102 -10.81 5.81 17.01
CA THR A 102 -10.57 6.04 15.60
C THR A 102 -10.94 4.80 14.80
N SER A 103 -11.83 4.94 13.83
CA SER A 103 -12.16 3.91 12.87
C SER A 103 -11.41 4.13 11.55
N ARG A 104 -11.08 3.05 10.86
CA ARG A 104 -10.36 3.06 9.58
C ARG A 104 -11.09 2.19 8.58
N SER A 105 -11.16 2.62 7.34
CA SER A 105 -11.58 1.80 6.21
C SER A 105 -10.36 1.26 5.47
N VAL A 106 -10.53 0.13 4.79
CA VAL A 106 -9.47 -0.51 4.00
C VAL A 106 -9.61 -0.11 2.53
N TYR A 107 -8.51 0.23 1.92
CA TYR A 107 -8.42 0.67 0.53
C TYR A 107 -7.40 -0.17 -0.24
N ALA A 108 -7.59 -0.25 -1.55
CA ALA A 108 -6.63 -0.82 -2.48
C ALA A 108 -6.26 0.23 -3.54
N ALA A 109 -4.97 0.47 -3.72
CA ALA A 109 -4.44 1.24 -4.85
C ALA A 109 -4.02 0.28 -5.97
N VAL A 110 -4.61 0.40 -7.15
CA VAL A 110 -4.24 -0.36 -8.34
C VAL A 110 -2.97 0.24 -8.93
N LEU A 111 -1.90 -0.55 -9.02
CA LEU A 111 -0.56 -0.02 -9.34
C LEU A 111 -0.38 0.29 -10.82
N LYS A 112 -0.85 -0.56 -11.71
CA LYS A 112 -0.82 -0.31 -13.15
C LYS A 112 -2.15 0.24 -13.63
N ARG A 113 -2.11 1.12 -14.63
CA ARG A 113 -3.32 1.70 -15.21
C ARG A 113 -4.24 0.66 -15.83
N ASP A 114 -3.65 -0.34 -16.45
CA ASP A 114 -4.37 -1.35 -17.24
C ASP A 114 -4.78 -2.58 -16.41
N ASP A 115 -4.36 -2.65 -15.13
CA ASP A 115 -4.79 -3.73 -14.25
C ASP A 115 -6.25 -3.50 -13.80
N PRO A 116 -7.07 -4.56 -13.72
CA PRO A 116 -8.46 -4.43 -13.30
C PRO A 116 -8.55 -4.02 -11.83
N SER A 117 -9.65 -3.35 -11.50
CA SER A 117 -10.00 -3.10 -10.09
C SER A 117 -10.23 -4.43 -9.37
N PRO A 118 -9.80 -4.55 -8.09
CA PRO A 118 -10.11 -5.75 -7.30
C PRO A 118 -11.61 -5.94 -7.04
N LEU A 119 -12.43 -4.92 -7.35
CA LEU A 119 -13.88 -4.93 -7.24
C LEU A 119 -14.56 -4.96 -8.61
N SER A 120 -13.84 -5.24 -9.69
CA SER A 120 -14.45 -5.40 -11.01
C SER A 120 -15.48 -6.54 -10.96
N PRO A 121 -16.69 -6.33 -11.47
CA PRO A 121 -17.67 -7.41 -11.53
C PRO A 121 -17.11 -8.57 -12.35
N GLU A 122 -17.20 -9.77 -11.80
CA GLU A 122 -16.97 -10.98 -12.58
C GLU A 122 -18.17 -11.16 -13.50
N SER A 123 -17.92 -11.31 -14.80
CA SER A 123 -18.99 -11.64 -15.75
C SER A 123 -19.44 -13.08 -15.50
N ASP A 124 -20.72 -13.28 -15.21
CA ASP A 124 -21.35 -14.60 -15.16
C ASP A 124 -21.54 -15.21 -16.58
N GLU A 125 -21.23 -14.46 -17.63
CA GLU A 125 -21.16 -15.02 -18.96
C GLU A 125 -20.03 -16.03 -18.99
N GLU A 126 -20.38 -17.30 -19.26
CA GLU A 126 -19.40 -18.34 -19.61
C GLU A 126 -18.49 -17.75 -20.67
N LYS A 127 -17.22 -17.54 -20.33
CA LYS A 127 -16.21 -17.19 -21.33
C LYS A 127 -16.30 -18.27 -22.37
N ALA A 128 -16.88 -17.92 -23.54
CA ALA A 128 -16.76 -18.78 -24.72
C ALA A 128 -15.30 -19.23 -24.71
N GLN A 129 -15.09 -20.55 -24.66
CA GLN A 129 -13.76 -21.12 -24.67
C GLN A 129 -13.08 -20.62 -25.94
N ASP A 130 -12.43 -19.44 -25.81
CA ASP A 130 -11.38 -19.13 -26.74
C ASP A 130 -10.38 -20.26 -26.60
N ASP A 131 -10.17 -21.01 -27.71
CA ASP A 131 -9.21 -22.09 -27.86
C ASP A 131 -7.77 -21.60 -27.59
N LYS A 132 -7.53 -21.10 -26.39
CA LYS A 132 -6.17 -21.03 -25.87
C LYS A 132 -5.83 -22.43 -25.38
N PRO A 133 -4.78 -23.05 -25.94
CA PRO A 133 -4.33 -24.36 -25.51
C PRO A 133 -4.20 -24.34 -24.01
N ALA A 134 -4.87 -25.25 -23.33
CA ALA A 134 -4.81 -25.41 -21.89
C ALA A 134 -3.33 -25.37 -21.48
N THR A 135 -2.96 -24.39 -20.65
CA THR A 135 -1.60 -24.33 -20.10
C THR A 135 -1.35 -25.69 -19.44
N PRO A 136 -0.34 -26.45 -19.86
CA PRO A 136 -0.11 -27.77 -19.33
C PRO A 136 0.03 -27.69 -17.81
N PRO A 137 -0.48 -28.68 -17.06
CA PRO A 137 -0.38 -28.69 -15.60
C PRO A 137 1.08 -28.51 -15.21
N ARG A 138 1.33 -27.49 -14.39
CA ARG A 138 2.68 -27.12 -13.91
C ARG A 138 3.34 -28.34 -13.27
N PRO A 139 4.55 -28.72 -13.67
CA PRO A 139 5.23 -29.86 -13.06
C PRO A 139 5.44 -29.61 -11.56
N PRO A 140 5.28 -30.64 -10.71
CA PRO A 140 5.54 -30.54 -9.29
C PRO A 140 6.98 -30.02 -9.05
N GLY A 141 7.15 -28.86 -8.42
CA GLY A 141 8.46 -28.25 -8.16
C GLY A 141 8.87 -27.08 -9.06
N ALA A 142 8.06 -26.67 -10.02
CA ALA A 142 8.33 -25.45 -10.80
C ALA A 142 8.29 -24.21 -9.88
N LYS A 143 9.42 -23.47 -9.79
CA LYS A 143 9.47 -22.20 -9.08
C LYS A 143 8.43 -21.23 -9.64
N PRO A 144 7.70 -20.50 -8.78
CA PRO A 144 6.78 -19.46 -9.26
C PRO A 144 7.55 -18.46 -10.14
N GLU A 145 6.91 -17.99 -11.20
CA GLU A 145 7.48 -16.92 -12.02
C GLU A 145 7.79 -15.71 -11.15
N PRO A 146 8.93 -15.04 -11.36
CA PRO A 146 9.29 -13.88 -10.56
C PRO A 146 8.24 -12.77 -10.79
N VAL A 147 7.60 -12.35 -9.72
CA VAL A 147 6.69 -11.20 -9.75
C VAL A 147 7.51 -9.94 -10.05
N THR A 148 7.02 -9.09 -10.94
CA THR A 148 7.60 -7.77 -11.21
C THR A 148 6.59 -6.70 -10.88
N VAL A 149 6.92 -5.82 -9.96
CA VAL A 149 6.08 -4.70 -9.54
C VAL A 149 6.39 -3.48 -10.41
N LYS A 150 5.36 -2.91 -11.00
CA LYS A 150 5.43 -1.65 -11.73
C LYS A 150 4.37 -0.71 -11.18
N ILE A 151 4.75 0.52 -10.85
CA ILE A 151 3.85 1.54 -10.31
C ILE A 151 3.72 2.68 -11.31
N ASP A 152 2.52 2.89 -11.84
CA ASP A 152 2.17 4.04 -12.66
C ASP A 152 1.64 5.15 -11.74
N PHE A 153 2.47 6.14 -11.43
CA PHE A 153 2.10 7.23 -10.51
C PHE A 153 1.12 8.24 -11.10
N ASP A 154 1.08 8.35 -12.43
CA ASP A 154 0.14 9.26 -13.09
C ASP A 154 -1.31 8.87 -12.75
N LYS A 155 -2.06 9.83 -12.16
CA LYS A 155 -3.46 9.66 -11.73
C LYS A 155 -3.69 8.46 -10.79
N ILE A 156 -2.71 8.06 -9.99
CA ILE A 156 -2.85 6.93 -9.06
C ILE A 156 -3.99 7.13 -8.05
N LEU A 157 -4.28 8.37 -7.65
CA LEU A 157 -5.41 8.71 -6.77
C LEU A 157 -6.77 8.28 -7.33
N GLN A 158 -6.92 8.26 -8.67
CA GLN A 158 -8.16 7.83 -9.32
C GLN A 158 -8.31 6.29 -9.36
N ARG A 159 -7.27 5.56 -8.97
CA ARG A 159 -7.25 4.10 -8.91
C ARG A 159 -7.24 3.55 -7.49
N ILE A 160 -7.54 4.41 -6.51
CA ILE A 160 -7.75 4.00 -5.12
C ILE A 160 -9.22 3.67 -4.94
N VAL A 161 -9.50 2.44 -4.53
CA VAL A 161 -10.85 1.94 -4.31
C VAL A 161 -11.04 1.51 -2.85
N ALA A 162 -12.17 1.85 -2.26
CA ALA A 162 -12.52 1.38 -0.92
C ALA A 162 -13.00 -0.08 -1.02
N LEU A 163 -12.48 -0.94 -0.15
CA LEU A 163 -12.96 -2.31 -0.05
C LEU A 163 -14.27 -2.37 0.76
N PRO A 164 -15.19 -3.28 0.42
CA PRO A 164 -16.50 -3.40 1.08
C PRO A 164 -16.35 -4.08 2.46
N MET A 165 -15.55 -3.48 3.32
CA MET A 165 -15.28 -3.95 4.68
C MET A 165 -15.77 -2.92 5.68
N ALA A 166 -16.31 -3.38 6.82
CA ALA A 166 -16.74 -2.48 7.88
C ALA A 166 -15.54 -1.69 8.43
N ALA A 167 -15.73 -0.38 8.62
CA ALA A 167 -14.73 0.44 9.30
C ALA A 167 -14.53 -0.03 10.74
N ARG A 168 -13.30 -0.24 11.15
CA ARG A 168 -12.90 -0.73 12.48
C ARG A 168 -11.55 -0.12 12.88
N SER A 169 -11.14 -0.35 14.12
CA SER A 169 -9.78 -0.01 14.57
C SER A 169 -8.76 -1.02 14.05
N TYR A 170 -8.43 -0.94 12.75
CA TYR A 170 -7.37 -1.74 12.14
C TYR A 170 -6.00 -1.23 12.60
N GLN A 171 -5.12 -2.14 13.02
CA GLN A 171 -3.77 -1.84 13.50
C GLN A 171 -2.67 -2.53 12.68
N GLY A 172 -3.04 -3.07 11.51
CA GLY A 172 -2.14 -3.72 10.55
C GLY A 172 -2.91 -4.36 9.41
N LEU A 173 -2.21 -4.70 8.33
CA LEU A 173 -2.68 -5.44 7.17
C LEU A 173 -1.69 -6.57 6.83
#